data_0ded0966f59c8fa2b75e4e6e378b63ee
#
_entry.id   0ded0966f59c8fa2b75e4e6e378b63ee
#
_cell.length_a   1.000
_cell.length_b   1.000
_cell.length_c   1.000
_cell.angle_alpha   90.00
_cell.angle_beta   90.00
_cell.angle_gamma   90.00
#
_symmetry.space_group_name_H-M   'P 1'
#
loop_
_entity.id
_entity.type
_entity.pdbx_description
1 polymer ?
#
loop_
_entity_poly.entity_id
_entity_poly.type
_entity_poly.pdbx_seq_one_letter_code
_entity_poly.pdbx_strand_id
1 'polypeptide(L)'
;MNCDKNDLLLYAVTDRHWLDGRRLIDVVRESLDGGVTMVQLREKTLEEGKFLEEAKELQTLCRERGVPFLVNDNVEIAREMNADGVHVGQSDMEAQDVRAILGPDKILGVSAQTVEQAVLAEKHGADYLGVGAVFPTGSKDDADDVSYETLKAICGAVSIP
;
A
#
# COMPACT_ATOMS: atom_id res chain seq x y z
N MET A 1 5.75 -8.91 12.60
CA MET A 1 5.95 -8.18 11.32
C MET A 1 5.64 -9.15 10.20
N ASN A 2 4.65 -8.80 9.38
CA ASN A 2 4.13 -9.67 8.32
C ASN A 2 4.69 -9.30 6.93
N CYS A 3 5.58 -8.31 6.88
CA CYS A 3 6.22 -7.82 5.67
C CYS A 3 7.73 -7.95 5.80
N ASP A 4 8.38 -8.61 4.85
CA ASP A 4 9.84 -8.68 4.76
C ASP A 4 10.37 -7.45 4.00
N LYS A 5 11.59 -7.02 4.30
CA LYS A 5 12.22 -5.90 3.57
C LYS A 5 12.38 -6.19 2.07
N ASN A 6 12.51 -7.45 1.70
CA ASN A 6 12.60 -7.86 0.30
C ASN A 6 11.27 -7.66 -0.43
N ASP A 7 10.12 -7.73 0.25
CA ASP A 7 8.82 -7.42 -0.35
C ASP A 7 8.71 -5.94 -0.76
N LEU A 8 9.47 -5.07 -0.11
CA LEU A 8 9.47 -3.61 -0.35
C LEU A 8 10.54 -3.14 -1.36
N LEU A 9 11.31 -4.03 -1.98
CA LEU A 9 12.38 -3.65 -2.92
C LEU A 9 11.86 -2.94 -4.16
N LEU A 10 10.74 -3.40 -4.71
CA LEU A 10 10.07 -2.77 -5.85
C LEU A 10 8.56 -2.86 -5.67
N TYR A 11 7.98 -1.82 -5.12
CA TYR A 11 6.58 -1.75 -4.74
C TYR A 11 5.77 -1.00 -5.79
N ALA A 12 4.95 -1.70 -6.56
CA ALA A 12 4.05 -1.10 -7.54
C ALA A 12 2.73 -0.67 -6.89
N VAL A 13 2.38 0.60 -7.07
CA VAL A 13 1.07 1.16 -6.70
C VAL A 13 0.34 1.53 -7.98
N THR A 14 -0.87 0.99 -8.19
CA THR A 14 -1.61 1.21 -9.43
C THR A 14 -2.16 2.63 -9.51
N ASP A 15 -2.22 3.16 -10.74
CA ASP A 15 -2.87 4.44 -11.06
C ASP A 15 -3.46 4.36 -12.46
N ARG A 16 -4.78 4.58 -12.59
CA ARG A 16 -5.49 4.54 -13.87
C ARG A 16 -5.08 5.65 -14.83
N HIS A 17 -4.57 6.75 -14.31
CA HIS A 17 -4.14 7.88 -15.13
C HIS A 17 -3.09 7.47 -16.19
N TRP A 18 -2.25 6.48 -15.87
CA TRP A 18 -1.14 6.05 -16.72
C TRP A 18 -1.42 4.82 -17.60
N LEU A 19 -2.69 4.39 -17.70
CA LEU A 19 -3.02 3.17 -18.46
C LEU A 19 -2.98 3.36 -19.99
N ASP A 20 -3.15 4.58 -20.48
CA ASP A 20 -3.17 4.90 -21.94
C ASP A 20 -4.11 3.97 -22.74
N GLY A 21 -5.28 3.66 -22.18
CA GLY A 21 -6.26 2.76 -22.80
C GLY A 21 -5.97 1.26 -22.63
N ARG A 22 -4.91 0.89 -21.93
CA ARG A 22 -4.57 -0.50 -21.62
C ARG A 22 -5.41 -1.02 -20.43
N ARG A 23 -5.55 -2.34 -20.33
CA ARG A 23 -6.18 -2.95 -19.16
C ARG A 23 -5.19 -2.95 -17.98
N LEU A 24 -5.70 -2.67 -16.78
CA LEU A 24 -4.84 -2.65 -15.56
C LEU A 24 -4.14 -3.99 -15.33
N ILE A 25 -4.84 -5.11 -15.53
CA ILE A 25 -4.27 -6.46 -15.37
C ILE A 25 -3.05 -6.70 -16.27
N ASP A 26 -3.05 -6.16 -17.49
CA ASP A 26 -1.93 -6.34 -18.42
C ASP A 26 -0.71 -5.53 -17.99
N VAL A 27 -0.94 -4.29 -17.50
CA VAL A 27 0.13 -3.45 -16.96
C VAL A 27 0.74 -4.06 -15.69
N VAL A 28 -0.09 -4.59 -14.78
CA VAL A 28 0.39 -5.26 -13.57
C VAL A 28 1.16 -6.55 -13.93
N ARG A 29 0.71 -7.32 -14.92
CA ARG A 29 1.42 -8.51 -15.39
C ARG A 29 2.83 -8.16 -15.88
N GLU A 30 2.97 -7.14 -16.71
CA GLU A 30 4.27 -6.67 -17.19
C GLU A 30 5.16 -6.16 -16.04
N SER A 31 4.56 -5.49 -15.06
CA SER A 31 5.29 -5.04 -13.87
C SER A 31 5.82 -6.22 -13.06
N LEU A 32 5.03 -7.27 -12.89
CA LEU A 32 5.45 -8.50 -12.23
C LEU A 32 6.54 -9.24 -13.03
N ASP A 33 6.42 -9.28 -14.36
CA ASP A 33 7.47 -9.83 -15.25
C ASP A 33 8.77 -9.01 -15.15
N GLY A 34 8.66 -7.71 -14.86
CA GLY A 34 9.77 -6.79 -14.59
C GLY A 34 10.41 -6.93 -13.20
N GLY A 35 9.85 -7.76 -12.31
CA GLY A 35 10.42 -8.05 -10.99
C GLY A 35 9.83 -7.24 -9.83
N VAL A 36 8.60 -6.74 -9.96
CA VAL A 36 7.87 -6.14 -8.84
C VAL A 36 7.74 -7.15 -7.70
N THR A 37 8.00 -6.69 -6.48
CA THR A 37 8.03 -7.53 -5.27
C THR A 37 6.81 -7.35 -4.36
N MET A 38 6.00 -6.30 -4.58
CA MET A 38 4.72 -6.06 -3.92
C MET A 38 3.81 -5.24 -4.84
N VAL A 39 2.51 -5.50 -4.80
CA VAL A 39 1.52 -4.76 -5.58
C VAL A 39 0.45 -4.19 -4.66
N GLN A 40 0.11 -2.91 -4.85
CA GLN A 40 -1.01 -2.24 -4.19
C GLN A 40 -2.02 -1.79 -5.23
N LEU A 41 -3.27 -2.24 -5.12
CA LEU A 41 -4.38 -1.71 -5.89
C LEU A 41 -4.87 -0.42 -5.23
N ARG A 42 -4.60 0.71 -5.90
CA ARG A 42 -5.12 2.03 -5.54
C ARG A 42 -6.17 2.44 -6.56
N GLU A 43 -7.41 2.54 -6.10
CA GLU A 43 -8.55 2.87 -6.93
C GLU A 43 -9.47 3.84 -6.18
N LYS A 44 -9.75 4.99 -6.80
CA LYS A 44 -10.54 6.05 -6.15
C LYS A 44 -11.91 6.31 -6.82
N THR A 45 -12.14 5.75 -7.99
CA THR A 45 -13.28 6.14 -8.84
C THR A 45 -14.17 4.99 -9.28
N LEU A 46 -13.78 3.74 -9.06
CA LEU A 46 -14.60 2.59 -9.41
C LEU A 46 -15.74 2.37 -8.42
N GLU A 47 -16.87 1.95 -8.96
CA GLU A 47 -17.96 1.38 -8.19
C GLU A 47 -17.48 0.13 -7.43
N GLU A 48 -17.97 -0.05 -6.21
CA GLU A 48 -17.47 -1.08 -5.27
C GLU A 48 -17.48 -2.51 -5.86
N GLY A 49 -18.55 -2.88 -6.58
CA GLY A 49 -18.63 -4.19 -7.22
C GLY A 49 -17.56 -4.43 -8.27
N LYS A 50 -17.28 -3.42 -9.10
CA LYS A 50 -16.22 -3.48 -10.11
C LYS A 50 -14.83 -3.45 -9.49
N PHE A 51 -14.66 -2.70 -8.40
CA PHE A 51 -13.43 -2.69 -7.64
C PHE A 51 -13.11 -4.07 -7.08
N LEU A 52 -14.09 -4.75 -6.49
CA LEU A 52 -13.91 -6.10 -5.95
C LEU A 52 -13.57 -7.12 -7.03
N GLU A 53 -14.22 -7.06 -8.20
CA GLU A 53 -13.92 -7.96 -9.34
C GLU A 53 -12.47 -7.77 -9.81
N GLU A 54 -12.05 -6.54 -10.04
CA GLU A 54 -10.69 -6.20 -10.48
C GLU A 54 -9.65 -6.59 -9.41
N ALA A 55 -9.94 -6.32 -8.13
CA ALA A 55 -9.07 -6.71 -7.03
C ALA A 55 -8.84 -8.21 -6.96
N LYS A 56 -9.88 -9.04 -7.16
CA LYS A 56 -9.78 -10.51 -7.21
C LYS A 56 -8.96 -11.00 -8.40
N GLU A 57 -9.12 -10.37 -9.58
CA GLU A 57 -8.33 -10.69 -10.78
C GLU A 57 -6.83 -10.42 -10.53
N LEU A 58 -6.50 -9.25 -9.99
CA LEU A 58 -5.13 -8.86 -9.68
C LEU A 58 -4.52 -9.71 -8.55
N GLN A 59 -5.28 -10.02 -7.50
CA GLN A 59 -4.83 -10.90 -6.42
C GLN A 59 -4.46 -12.29 -6.95
N THR A 60 -5.26 -12.84 -7.87
CA THR A 60 -4.97 -14.14 -8.47
C THR A 60 -3.66 -14.10 -9.23
N LEU A 61 -3.44 -13.08 -10.05
CA LEU A 61 -2.20 -12.88 -10.79
C LEU A 61 -0.99 -12.73 -9.86
N CYS A 62 -1.10 -11.94 -8.79
CA CYS A 62 -0.02 -11.76 -7.82
C CYS A 62 0.31 -13.07 -7.09
N ARG A 63 -0.72 -13.84 -6.70
CA ARG A 63 -0.55 -15.14 -6.04
C ARG A 63 0.17 -16.16 -6.92
N GLU A 64 -0.11 -16.20 -8.21
CA GLU A 64 0.59 -17.06 -9.19
C GLU A 64 2.08 -16.75 -9.28
N ARG A 65 2.48 -15.52 -8.95
CA ARG A 65 3.88 -15.04 -8.97
C ARG A 65 4.52 -15.03 -7.58
N GLY A 66 3.78 -15.39 -6.52
CA GLY A 66 4.27 -15.35 -5.15
C GLY A 66 4.53 -13.94 -4.63
N VAL A 67 3.83 -12.94 -5.16
CA VAL A 67 3.98 -11.52 -4.81
C VAL A 67 2.80 -11.07 -3.93
N PRO A 68 3.03 -10.45 -2.76
CA PRO A 68 1.97 -9.94 -1.91
C PRO A 68 1.10 -8.89 -2.62
N PHE A 69 -0.21 -8.98 -2.41
CA PHE A 69 -1.21 -8.07 -2.96
C PHE A 69 -1.94 -7.31 -1.86
N LEU A 70 -1.87 -5.98 -1.90
CA LEU A 70 -2.50 -5.09 -0.93
C LEU A 70 -3.61 -4.26 -1.59
N VAL A 71 -4.60 -3.91 -0.78
CA VAL A 71 -5.67 -2.96 -1.15
C VAL A 71 -5.37 -1.62 -0.48
N ASN A 72 -5.54 -0.53 -1.23
CA ASN A 72 -5.42 0.82 -0.68
C ASN A 72 -6.75 1.25 -0.02
N ASP A 73 -6.71 1.78 1.19
CA ASP A 73 -7.76 2.41 2.00
C ASP A 73 -8.97 1.51 2.34
N ASN A 74 -9.44 0.67 1.43
CA ASN A 74 -10.66 -0.11 1.61
C ASN A 74 -10.45 -1.40 2.41
N VAL A 75 -10.52 -1.28 3.73
CA VAL A 75 -10.32 -2.39 4.69
C VAL A 75 -11.38 -3.48 4.55
N GLU A 76 -12.63 -3.11 4.26
CA GLU A 76 -13.73 -4.08 4.11
C GLU A 76 -13.54 -4.97 2.88
N ILE A 77 -13.18 -4.40 1.74
CA ILE A 77 -12.85 -5.18 0.54
C ILE A 77 -11.62 -6.06 0.78
N ALA A 78 -10.58 -5.54 1.42
CA ALA A 78 -9.40 -6.33 1.74
C ALA A 78 -9.74 -7.54 2.62
N ARG A 79 -10.62 -7.37 3.60
CA ARG A 79 -11.13 -8.44 4.46
C ARG A 79 -11.98 -9.45 3.68
N GLU A 80 -12.95 -8.97 2.88
CA GLU A 80 -13.88 -9.81 2.11
C GLU A 80 -13.14 -10.74 1.16
N MET A 81 -12.15 -10.19 0.42
CA MET A 81 -11.38 -10.96 -0.54
C MET A 81 -10.19 -11.71 0.08
N ASN A 82 -9.98 -11.57 1.39
CA ASN A 82 -8.83 -12.13 2.09
C ASN A 82 -7.49 -11.70 1.44
N ALA A 83 -7.32 -10.40 1.18
CA ALA A 83 -6.08 -9.84 0.65
C ALA A 83 -4.89 -10.11 1.59
N ASP A 84 -3.67 -10.00 1.08
CA ASP A 84 -2.47 -10.17 1.89
C ASP A 84 -2.28 -9.00 2.87
N GLY A 85 -2.85 -7.84 2.56
CA GLY A 85 -2.83 -6.69 3.45
C GLY A 85 -3.56 -5.46 2.93
N VAL A 86 -3.38 -4.37 3.66
CA VAL A 86 -3.96 -3.04 3.38
C VAL A 86 -2.87 -1.99 3.55
N HIS A 87 -2.97 -0.92 2.78
CA HIS A 87 -2.24 0.33 3.02
C HIS A 87 -3.22 1.47 3.25
N VAL A 88 -3.06 2.20 4.35
CA VAL A 88 -3.92 3.34 4.73
C VAL A 88 -3.12 4.64 4.87
N GLY A 89 -3.77 5.76 4.55
CA GLY A 89 -3.25 7.11 4.78
C GLY A 89 -3.70 7.72 6.11
N GLN A 90 -3.33 8.98 6.37
CA GLN A 90 -3.64 9.67 7.61
C GLN A 90 -5.10 10.10 7.74
N SER A 91 -5.82 10.23 6.63
CA SER A 91 -7.26 10.58 6.57
C SER A 91 -8.19 9.37 6.57
N ASP A 92 -7.62 8.16 6.52
CA ASP A 92 -8.37 6.92 6.44
C ASP A 92 -8.65 6.34 7.84
N MET A 93 -9.04 5.07 7.89
CA MET A 93 -9.24 4.36 9.16
C MET A 93 -7.93 4.30 9.96
N GLU A 94 -8.01 4.57 11.26
CA GLU A 94 -6.85 4.50 12.16
C GLU A 94 -6.18 3.11 12.11
N ALA A 95 -4.86 3.08 12.09
CA ALA A 95 -4.08 1.84 11.98
C ALA A 95 -4.43 0.79 13.06
N GLN A 96 -4.77 1.24 14.28
CA GLN A 96 -5.22 0.36 15.37
C GLN A 96 -6.54 -0.34 15.02
N ASP A 97 -7.48 0.37 14.43
CA ASP A 97 -8.80 -0.19 14.05
C ASP A 97 -8.65 -1.11 12.84
N VAL A 98 -7.82 -0.73 11.87
CA VAL A 98 -7.47 -1.61 10.73
C VAL A 98 -6.88 -2.92 11.22
N ARG A 99 -5.92 -2.87 12.16
CA ARG A 99 -5.31 -4.06 12.75
C ARG A 99 -6.32 -4.93 13.48
N ALA A 100 -7.27 -4.32 14.20
CA ALA A 100 -8.35 -5.05 14.87
C ALA A 100 -9.28 -5.79 13.88
N ILE A 101 -9.56 -5.20 12.72
CA ILE A 101 -10.43 -5.80 11.69
C ILE A 101 -9.71 -6.90 10.89
N LEU A 102 -8.46 -6.67 10.49
CA LEU A 102 -7.70 -7.59 9.64
C LEU A 102 -7.05 -8.73 10.41
N GLY A 103 -6.82 -8.55 11.71
CA GLY A 103 -6.09 -9.51 12.54
C GLY A 103 -4.56 -9.38 12.44
N PRO A 104 -3.80 -10.21 13.20
CA PRO A 104 -2.35 -10.04 13.35
C PRO A 104 -1.53 -10.52 12.13
N ASP A 105 -2.10 -11.34 11.25
CA ASP A 105 -1.35 -12.06 10.21
C ASP A 105 -1.34 -11.33 8.86
N LYS A 106 -2.03 -10.20 8.74
CA LYS A 106 -2.11 -9.41 7.51
C LYS A 106 -1.08 -8.27 7.51
N ILE A 107 -0.59 -7.93 6.32
CA ILE A 107 0.31 -6.79 6.14
C ILE A 107 -0.48 -5.49 6.33
N LEU A 108 0.02 -4.61 7.17
CA LEU A 108 -0.51 -3.26 7.37
C LEU A 108 0.57 -2.23 7.02
N GLY A 109 0.36 -1.52 5.92
CA GLY A 109 1.15 -0.34 5.56
C GLY A 109 0.46 0.95 5.98
N VAL A 110 1.22 1.92 6.44
CA VAL A 110 0.69 3.23 6.84
C VAL A 110 1.54 4.35 6.22
N SER A 111 0.88 5.33 5.60
CA SER A 111 1.54 6.56 5.16
C SER A 111 1.90 7.43 6.35
N ALA A 112 3.11 7.99 6.40
CA ALA A 112 3.54 8.93 7.43
C ALA A 112 4.36 10.07 6.84
N GLN A 113 4.17 11.28 7.35
CA GLN A 113 4.85 12.51 6.91
C GLN A 113 5.62 13.16 8.06
N THR A 114 5.38 12.75 9.30
CA THR A 114 6.07 13.22 10.50
C THR A 114 6.57 12.06 11.36
N VAL A 115 7.52 12.36 12.25
CA VAL A 115 8.05 11.38 13.21
C VAL A 115 6.96 10.88 14.15
N GLU A 116 6.06 11.76 14.59
CA GLU A 116 4.94 11.41 15.48
C GLU A 116 3.98 10.41 14.81
N GLN A 117 3.63 10.66 13.55
CA GLN A 117 2.79 9.75 12.76
C GLN A 117 3.46 8.38 12.58
N ALA A 118 4.76 8.36 12.29
CA ALA A 118 5.52 7.14 12.11
C ALA A 118 5.58 6.29 13.39
N VAL A 119 5.91 6.91 14.53
CA VAL A 119 5.96 6.24 15.83
C VAL A 119 4.58 5.72 16.25
N LEU A 120 3.52 6.50 15.99
CA LEU A 120 2.16 6.09 16.29
C LEU A 120 1.73 4.91 15.41
N ALA A 121 2.03 4.93 14.12
CA ALA A 121 1.74 3.84 13.20
C ALA A 121 2.43 2.53 13.63
N GLU A 122 3.72 2.57 13.97
CA GLU A 122 4.44 1.41 14.49
C GLU A 122 3.81 0.87 15.77
N LYS A 123 3.48 1.76 16.72
CA LYS A 123 2.80 1.39 17.98
C LYS A 123 1.44 0.73 17.74
N HIS A 124 0.73 1.14 16.71
CA HIS A 124 -0.58 0.61 16.33
C HIS A 124 -0.49 -0.63 15.42
N GLY A 125 0.71 -1.17 15.23
CA GLY A 125 0.93 -2.45 14.56
C GLY A 125 1.11 -2.37 13.05
N ALA A 126 1.56 -1.22 12.52
CA ALA A 126 2.02 -1.16 11.13
C ALA A 126 3.23 -2.07 10.91
N ASP A 127 3.28 -2.72 9.76
CA ASP A 127 4.40 -3.57 9.36
C ASP A 127 5.44 -2.81 8.55
N TYR A 128 5.04 -1.73 7.87
CA TYR A 128 5.92 -0.82 7.14
C TYR A 128 5.30 0.57 7.01
N LEU A 129 6.13 1.56 6.67
CA LEU A 129 5.71 2.93 6.44
C LEU A 129 5.90 3.33 4.97
N GLY A 130 4.93 4.06 4.43
CA GLY A 130 5.06 4.82 3.19
C GLY A 130 5.37 6.28 3.52
N VAL A 131 6.61 6.72 3.32
CA VAL A 131 7.03 8.11 3.63
C VAL A 131 7.24 8.90 2.37
N GLY A 132 6.50 9.96 2.20
CA GLY A 132 6.57 10.82 1.00
C GLY A 132 5.49 11.92 0.97
N ALA A 133 5.60 12.84 -0.04
CA ALA A 133 6.55 12.70 -1.16
C ALA A 133 7.90 13.36 -0.82
N VAL A 134 9.00 12.67 -1.09
CA VAL A 134 10.36 13.23 -0.94
C VAL A 134 10.75 14.05 -2.19
N PHE A 135 10.18 13.72 -3.32
CA PHE A 135 10.30 14.47 -4.58
C PHE A 135 8.91 14.93 -5.04
N PRO A 136 8.80 16.08 -5.73
CA PRO A 136 7.54 16.55 -6.28
C PRO A 136 6.84 15.46 -7.12
N THR A 137 5.53 15.29 -6.92
CA THR A 137 4.74 14.26 -7.60
C THR A 137 3.38 14.82 -8.03
N GLY A 138 2.88 14.37 -9.17
CA GLY A 138 1.50 14.63 -9.62
C GLY A 138 0.57 13.42 -9.41
N SER A 139 1.04 12.35 -8.79
CA SER A 139 0.26 11.11 -8.63
C SER A 139 -0.65 11.13 -7.39
N LYS A 140 -0.44 12.08 -6.48
CA LYS A 140 -1.18 12.23 -5.22
C LYS A 140 -1.41 13.71 -4.93
N ASP A 141 -2.66 14.16 -4.97
CA ASP A 141 -3.02 15.58 -4.79
C ASP A 141 -2.85 16.07 -3.35
N ASP A 142 -2.80 15.16 -2.38
CA ASP A 142 -2.70 15.39 -0.93
C ASP A 142 -1.31 15.01 -0.36
N ALA A 143 -0.31 14.82 -1.21
CA ALA A 143 1.05 14.54 -0.76
C ALA A 143 1.77 15.83 -0.39
N ASP A 144 1.91 16.10 0.90
CA ASP A 144 2.82 17.12 1.39
C ASP A 144 4.27 16.72 1.11
N ASP A 145 5.13 17.71 0.87
CA ASP A 145 6.55 17.47 0.67
C ASP A 145 7.22 17.05 1.99
N VAL A 146 7.90 15.92 1.98
CA VAL A 146 8.70 15.43 3.11
C VAL A 146 10.18 15.69 2.82
N SER A 147 10.83 16.49 3.67
CA SER A 147 12.26 16.76 3.49
C SER A 147 13.12 15.51 3.75
N TYR A 148 14.35 15.51 3.20
CA TYR A 148 15.32 14.46 3.46
C TYR A 148 15.64 14.31 4.96
N GLU A 149 15.74 15.44 5.68
CA GLU A 149 15.95 15.48 7.13
C GLU A 149 14.79 14.82 7.89
N THR A 150 13.55 15.10 7.47
CA THR A 150 12.35 14.46 8.04
C THR A 150 12.34 12.97 7.77
N LEU A 151 12.61 12.53 6.53
CA LEU A 151 12.73 11.10 6.20
C LEU A 151 13.77 10.41 7.07
N LYS A 152 14.95 11.02 7.22
CA LYS A 152 16.03 10.49 8.07
C LYS A 152 15.61 10.39 9.53
N ALA A 153 14.90 11.40 10.05
CA ALA A 153 14.39 11.41 11.42
C ALA A 153 13.36 10.31 11.64
N ILE A 154 12.43 10.11 10.69
CA ILE A 154 11.46 9.01 10.71
C ILE A 154 12.17 7.66 10.75
N CYS A 155 13.12 7.42 9.84
CA CYS A 155 13.88 6.16 9.80
C CYS A 155 14.68 5.90 11.09
N GLY A 156 15.08 6.94 11.80
CA GLY A 156 15.78 6.82 13.09
C GLY A 156 14.86 6.60 14.29
N ALA A 157 13.57 6.89 14.14
CA ALA A 157 12.59 6.84 15.24
C ALA A 157 11.80 5.53 15.33
N VAL A 158 11.79 4.72 14.26
CA VAL A 158 11.05 3.46 14.17
C VAL A 158 11.95 2.29 13.82
N SER A 159 11.51 1.07 14.10
CA SER A 159 12.24 -0.17 13.79
C SER A 159 11.70 -0.89 12.56
N ILE A 160 10.47 -0.57 12.13
CA ILE A 160 9.85 -1.12 10.92
C ILE A 160 10.41 -0.46 9.65
N PRO A 161 10.43 -1.14 8.51
CA PRO A 161 10.89 -0.59 7.23
C PRO A 161 10.03 0.54 6.71
#